data_89b9afe07d2be9c3c3bbfeb2dd2d8e72
#
_entry.id   89b9afe07d2be9c3c3bbfeb2dd2d8e72
#
_cell.length_a   1.000
_cell.length_b   1.000
_cell.length_c   1.000
_cell.angle_alpha   90.00
_cell.angle_beta   90.00
_cell.angle_gamma   90.00
#
_symmetry.space_group_name_H-M   'P 1'
#
loop_
_entity.id
_entity.type
_entity.pdbx_description
1 polymer ?
#
loop_
_entity_poly.entity_id
_entity_poly.type
_entity_poly.pdbx_seq_one_letter_code
_entity_poly.pdbx_strand_id
1 'polypeptide(L)'
;ENDCAGHYYAYTKDFKTFETEPQVLFGRWNEYVSDRDEIMNIQCIDGDIIYNEKDGYYYLYFKEDLTQKIAYVKAKTPRDFAKVKDTDYTIVSLNYFGVEGSFMYNITGTNKWIMFMDEYSNGTFFAQMTSDFENFRQYRRALYSVDHLRPRHGSVTAISMDEYERLIDAYGASEIPAKEKD
;
A
#
# COMPACT_ATOMS: atom_id res chain seq x y z
N GLU A 1 10.58 12.83 16.04
CA GLU A 1 9.66 13.88 15.61
C GLU A 1 9.60 13.85 14.10
N ASN A 2 8.39 13.73 13.56
CA ASN A 2 8.15 13.28 12.17
C ASN A 2 8.32 14.44 11.18
N ASP A 3 9.54 14.81 10.88
CA ASP A 3 9.81 15.88 9.93
C ASP A 3 9.96 15.40 8.47
N CYS A 4 9.58 14.14 8.18
CA CYS A 4 9.76 13.55 6.86
C CYS A 4 8.49 12.79 6.41
N ALA A 5 7.47 13.51 5.98
CA ALA A 5 6.30 12.91 5.38
C ALA A 5 6.41 13.03 3.86
N GLY A 6 6.88 11.96 3.23
CA GLY A 6 7.03 11.85 1.78
C GLY A 6 7.69 10.53 1.43
N HIS A 7 7.53 10.13 0.18
CA HIS A 7 8.13 8.91 -0.33
C HIS A 7 9.41 9.21 -1.08
N TYR A 8 10.44 8.41 -0.81
CA TYR A 8 11.75 8.52 -1.44
C TYR A 8 12.12 7.19 -2.10
N TYR A 9 13.03 7.22 -3.04
CA TYR A 9 13.59 6.03 -3.66
C TYR A 9 15.11 6.14 -3.80
N ALA A 10 15.77 4.99 -3.79
CA ALA A 10 17.17 4.83 -4.14
C ALA A 10 17.35 3.53 -4.91
N TYR A 11 18.44 3.39 -5.63
CA TYR A 11 18.76 2.18 -6.36
C TYR A 11 19.72 1.30 -5.59
N THR A 12 19.54 0.00 -5.71
CA THR A 12 20.44 -1.02 -5.20
C THR A 12 20.48 -2.22 -6.14
N LYS A 13 21.59 -2.92 -6.20
CA LYS A 13 21.74 -4.20 -6.92
C LYS A 13 21.76 -5.41 -5.98
N ASP A 14 22.04 -5.20 -4.72
CA ASP A 14 22.35 -6.26 -3.76
C ASP A 14 21.49 -6.16 -2.47
N PHE A 15 20.62 -5.17 -2.37
CA PHE A 15 19.83 -4.81 -1.17
C PHE A 15 20.70 -4.54 0.08
N LYS A 16 21.98 -4.26 -0.08
CA LYS A 16 22.93 -3.94 1.00
C LYS A 16 23.53 -2.57 0.88
N THR A 17 23.74 -2.12 -0.35
CA THR A 17 24.32 -0.81 -0.67
C THR A 17 23.44 -0.04 -1.62
N PHE A 18 23.34 1.27 -1.41
CA PHE A 18 22.67 2.14 -2.35
C PHE A 18 23.64 2.61 -3.44
N GLU A 19 23.17 2.58 -4.69
CA GLU A 19 23.92 3.12 -5.84
C GLU A 19 23.70 4.62 -6.04
N THR A 20 22.64 5.15 -5.45
CA THR A 20 22.27 6.57 -5.54
C THR A 20 21.86 7.09 -4.18
N GLU A 21 22.05 8.40 -3.97
CA GLU A 21 21.40 9.09 -2.85
C GLU A 21 19.87 9.00 -2.99
N PRO A 22 19.13 8.98 -1.87
CA PRO A 22 17.68 8.99 -1.88
C PRO A 22 17.14 10.22 -2.63
N GLN A 23 16.19 9.99 -3.51
CA GLN A 23 15.50 11.00 -4.31
C GLN A 23 14.01 11.00 -3.98
N VAL A 24 13.38 12.16 -4.07
CA VAL A 24 11.93 12.27 -3.84
C VAL A 24 11.17 11.47 -4.88
N LEU A 25 10.30 10.59 -4.43
CA LEU A 25 9.33 9.87 -5.25
C LEU A 25 8.00 10.63 -5.34
N PHE A 26 7.42 10.97 -4.20
CA PHE A 26 6.16 11.72 -4.12
C PHE A 26 5.99 12.34 -2.71
N GLY A 27 5.30 13.48 -2.64
CA GLY A 27 5.07 14.18 -1.39
C GLY A 27 6.32 14.93 -0.94
N ARG A 28 6.38 16.22 -1.16
CA ARG A 28 7.53 17.05 -0.79
C ARG A 28 7.32 17.64 0.58
N TRP A 29 7.94 17.05 1.56
CA TRP A 29 7.94 17.62 2.92
C TRP A 29 9.10 18.58 3.07
N ASN A 30 9.60 19.43 2.63
CA ASN A 30 10.74 20.34 2.95
C ASN A 30 11.17 21.33 1.86
N GLU A 31 10.33 21.70 0.93
CA GLU A 31 10.54 23.02 0.40
C GLU A 31 9.84 23.99 1.37
N TYR A 32 10.61 24.55 2.28
CA TYR A 32 10.23 25.69 3.10
C TYR A 32 9.86 26.83 2.13
N VAL A 33 8.65 26.87 1.69
CA VAL A 33 8.11 28.03 1.01
C VAL A 33 7.82 29.04 2.11
N SER A 34 8.57 30.12 2.12
CA SER A 34 8.52 31.16 3.15
C SER A 34 7.21 31.95 3.20
N ASP A 35 6.26 31.64 2.34
CA ASP A 35 4.93 32.22 2.31
C ASP A 35 3.91 31.28 2.95
N ARG A 36 3.44 31.67 4.14
CA ARG A 36 2.50 30.93 4.98
C ARG A 36 1.14 30.63 4.34
N ASP A 37 0.85 31.09 3.16
CA ASP A 37 -0.44 30.94 2.49
C ASP A 37 -0.52 29.76 1.51
N GLU A 38 0.58 29.04 1.25
CA GLU A 38 0.62 27.87 0.37
C GLU A 38 1.22 26.61 1.01
N ILE A 39 1.07 26.45 2.31
CA ILE A 39 1.45 25.18 2.97
C ILE A 39 0.35 24.14 2.69
N MET A 40 0.33 23.60 1.50
CA MET A 40 -0.36 22.34 1.23
C MET A 40 0.71 21.24 1.04
N ASN A 41 1.49 21.02 2.06
CA ASN A 41 2.35 19.85 2.12
C ASN A 41 1.49 18.66 2.47
N ILE A 42 1.21 17.80 1.50
CA ILE A 42 0.54 16.55 1.81
C ILE A 42 1.47 15.71 2.68
N GLN A 43 0.99 15.35 3.86
CA GLN A 43 1.64 14.34 4.68
C GLN A 43 1.21 12.97 4.15
N CYS A 44 2.13 12.27 3.49
CA CYS A 44 1.88 10.96 2.93
C CYS A 44 2.92 9.96 3.43
N ILE A 45 2.43 8.83 3.96
CA ILE A 45 3.24 7.74 4.49
C ILE A 45 2.73 6.38 3.95
N ASP A 46 3.47 5.31 4.23
CA ASP A 46 3.08 3.93 3.98
C ASP A 46 2.73 3.66 2.51
N GLY A 47 3.64 4.02 1.60
CA GLY A 47 3.41 3.87 0.16
C GLY A 47 3.53 2.44 -0.33
N ASP A 48 2.59 2.03 -1.18
CA ASP A 48 2.60 0.79 -1.94
C ASP A 48 2.45 1.09 -3.43
N ILE A 49 3.37 0.56 -4.25
CA ILE A 49 3.36 0.79 -5.70
C ILE A 49 2.95 -0.47 -6.43
N ILE A 50 1.93 -0.34 -7.27
CA ILE A 50 1.44 -1.44 -8.08
C ILE A 50 1.27 -1.01 -9.55
N TYR A 51 1.59 -1.93 -10.47
CA TYR A 51 1.40 -1.70 -11.90
C TYR A 51 0.08 -2.29 -12.37
N ASN A 52 -0.70 -1.50 -13.08
CA ASN A 52 -1.92 -1.95 -13.75
C ASN A 52 -1.63 -2.19 -15.24
N GLU A 53 -1.53 -3.44 -15.63
CA GLU A 53 -1.26 -3.83 -17.02
C GLU A 53 -2.34 -3.37 -18.01
N LYS A 54 -3.58 -3.18 -17.53
CA LYS A 54 -4.71 -2.84 -18.41
C LYS A 54 -4.66 -1.41 -18.93
N ASP A 55 -4.25 -0.46 -18.09
CA ASP A 55 -4.16 0.95 -18.47
C ASP A 55 -2.71 1.42 -18.66
N GLY A 56 -1.75 0.59 -18.23
CA GLY A 56 -0.33 0.85 -18.35
C GLY A 56 0.17 1.97 -17.45
N TYR A 57 -0.44 2.10 -16.26
CA TYR A 57 -0.02 3.04 -15.23
C TYR A 57 0.48 2.32 -13.99
N TYR A 58 1.43 2.95 -13.31
CA TYR A 58 1.77 2.66 -11.93
C TYR A 58 0.86 3.49 -11.04
N TYR A 59 0.39 2.87 -9.95
CA TYR A 59 -0.40 3.48 -8.89
C TYR A 59 0.44 3.46 -7.62
N LEU A 60 0.62 4.60 -7.00
CA LEU A 60 1.18 4.73 -5.65
C LEU A 60 0.02 4.99 -4.71
N TYR A 61 -0.34 3.99 -3.92
CA TYR A 61 -1.27 4.13 -2.80
C TYR A 61 -0.50 4.54 -1.56
N PHE A 62 -1.08 5.43 -0.77
CA PHE A 62 -0.44 5.93 0.45
C PHE A 62 -1.50 6.39 1.45
N LYS A 63 -1.12 6.47 2.72
CA LYS A 63 -1.94 7.13 3.72
C LYS A 63 -1.81 8.65 3.57
N GLU A 64 -2.93 9.30 3.36
CA GLU A 64 -3.05 10.75 3.49
C GLU A 64 -3.35 11.07 4.97
N ASP A 65 -2.41 11.73 5.64
CA ASP A 65 -2.41 11.76 7.11
C ASP A 65 -3.43 12.75 7.71
N LEU A 66 -3.85 13.77 6.98
CA LEU A 66 -4.86 14.72 7.47
C LEU A 66 -6.24 14.06 7.59
N THR A 67 -6.64 13.29 6.58
CA THR A 67 -7.94 12.60 6.57
C THR A 67 -7.88 11.19 7.14
N GLN A 68 -6.68 10.66 7.40
CA GLN A 68 -6.47 9.28 7.86
C GLN A 68 -7.05 8.25 6.89
N LYS A 69 -6.90 8.51 5.59
CA LYS A 69 -7.46 7.74 4.48
C LYS A 69 -6.36 7.26 3.55
N ILE A 70 -6.66 6.20 2.79
CA ILE A 70 -5.81 5.82 1.68
C ILE A 70 -6.21 6.59 0.44
N ALA A 71 -5.20 7.20 -0.18
CA ALA A 71 -5.29 7.90 -1.44
C ALA A 71 -4.36 7.26 -2.47
N TYR A 72 -4.47 7.65 -3.73
CA TYR A 72 -3.50 7.31 -4.76
C TYR A 72 -3.17 8.47 -5.68
N VAL A 73 -2.00 8.36 -6.28
CA VAL A 73 -1.60 9.04 -7.51
C VAL A 73 -1.19 8.01 -8.54
N LYS A 74 -1.25 8.36 -9.84
CA LYS A 74 -0.81 7.46 -10.92
C LYS A 74 0.16 8.14 -11.87
N ALA A 75 1.10 7.35 -12.40
CA ALA A 75 2.12 7.81 -13.33
C ALA A 75 2.48 6.73 -14.36
N LYS A 76 3.03 7.11 -15.50
CA LYS A 76 3.47 6.15 -16.54
C LYS A 76 4.72 5.37 -16.16
N THR A 77 5.57 5.95 -15.34
CA THR A 77 6.73 5.27 -14.75
C THR A 77 6.84 5.62 -13.27
N PRO A 78 7.49 4.78 -12.44
CA PRO A 78 7.66 5.11 -11.02
C PRO A 78 8.37 6.45 -10.78
N ARG A 79 9.30 6.85 -11.64
CA ARG A 79 10.00 8.14 -11.53
C ARG A 79 9.11 9.35 -11.80
N ASP A 80 8.05 9.16 -12.57
CA ASP A 80 7.14 10.25 -12.92
C ASP A 80 6.21 10.66 -11.77
N PHE A 81 6.15 9.89 -10.69
CA PHE A 81 5.46 10.32 -9.47
C PHE A 81 6.01 11.65 -8.93
N ALA A 82 7.32 11.88 -9.05
CA ALA A 82 7.95 13.14 -8.66
C ALA A 82 7.45 14.38 -9.45
N LYS A 83 6.75 14.17 -10.55
CA LYS A 83 6.16 15.23 -11.38
C LYS A 83 4.67 15.45 -11.11
N VAL A 84 4.04 14.56 -10.35
CA VAL A 84 2.63 14.70 -9.95
C VAL A 84 2.56 15.79 -8.89
N LYS A 85 1.58 16.67 -9.00
CA LYS A 85 1.36 17.69 -7.98
C LYS A 85 0.86 17.04 -6.70
N ASP A 86 1.31 17.52 -5.56
CA ASP A 86 0.94 17.00 -4.25
C ASP A 86 -0.57 17.09 -3.93
N THR A 87 -1.30 17.91 -4.69
CA THR A 87 -2.77 18.04 -4.60
C THR A 87 -3.53 17.13 -5.55
N ASP A 88 -2.88 16.49 -6.50
CA ASP A 88 -3.53 15.71 -7.56
C ASP A 88 -3.70 14.23 -7.15
N TYR A 89 -4.19 14.00 -5.93
CA TYR A 89 -4.48 12.66 -5.43
C TYR A 89 -5.98 12.40 -5.29
N THR A 90 -6.35 11.13 -5.24
CA THR A 90 -7.74 10.69 -5.07
C THR A 90 -7.85 9.77 -3.86
N ILE A 91 -8.75 10.10 -2.93
CA ILE A 91 -9.09 9.24 -1.79
C ILE A 91 -9.90 8.04 -2.29
N VAL A 92 -9.53 6.84 -1.86
CA VAL A 92 -10.18 5.59 -2.28
C VAL A 92 -10.65 4.71 -1.14
N SER A 93 -10.18 4.93 0.08
CA SER A 93 -10.60 4.08 1.20
C SER A 93 -12.03 4.37 1.65
N LEU A 94 -12.78 3.29 1.89
CA LEU A 94 -14.21 3.31 2.23
C LEU A 94 -14.50 3.19 3.72
N ASN A 95 -13.46 3.14 4.55
CA ASN A 95 -13.53 2.97 5.99
C ASN A 95 -14.06 4.23 6.72
N TYR A 96 -14.59 4.03 7.93
CA TYR A 96 -14.98 5.10 8.86
C TYR A 96 -13.85 5.54 9.77
N PHE A 97 -13.01 4.60 10.22
CA PHE A 97 -11.89 4.82 11.12
C PHE A 97 -10.61 5.08 10.34
N GLY A 98 -9.59 5.62 11.00
CA GLY A 98 -8.29 5.81 10.38
C GLY A 98 -7.66 4.50 9.93
N VAL A 99 -7.06 4.52 8.73
CA VAL A 99 -6.35 3.38 8.14
C VAL A 99 -4.97 3.80 7.66
N GLU A 100 -4.07 2.83 7.62
CA GLU A 100 -2.71 3.00 7.11
C GLU A 100 -2.18 1.70 6.49
N GLY A 101 -0.92 1.70 6.01
CA GLY A 101 -0.23 0.50 5.56
C GLY A 101 -0.98 -0.31 4.53
N SER A 102 -1.54 0.34 3.51
CA SER A 102 -2.28 -0.37 2.46
C SER A 102 -1.37 -1.24 1.61
N PHE A 103 -1.86 -2.41 1.23
CA PHE A 103 -1.23 -3.27 0.23
C PHE A 103 -2.28 -3.97 -0.62
N MET A 104 -1.95 -4.22 -1.88
CA MET A 104 -2.86 -4.84 -2.83
C MET A 104 -2.29 -6.10 -3.45
N TYR A 105 -3.15 -7.08 -3.73
CA TYR A 105 -2.79 -8.25 -4.52
C TYR A 105 -3.95 -8.73 -5.41
N ASN A 106 -3.60 -9.41 -6.48
CA ASN A 106 -4.54 -9.99 -7.42
C ASN A 106 -5.11 -11.31 -6.89
N ILE A 107 -6.42 -11.52 -7.07
CA ILE A 107 -7.01 -12.84 -6.89
C ILE A 107 -6.69 -13.65 -8.15
N THR A 108 -5.82 -14.65 -8.01
CA THR A 108 -5.33 -15.48 -9.10
C THR A 108 -6.44 -15.95 -10.04
N GLY A 109 -6.21 -15.79 -11.34
CA GLY A 109 -7.16 -16.19 -12.38
C GLY A 109 -8.35 -15.23 -12.56
N THR A 110 -8.33 -14.08 -11.93
CA THR A 110 -9.39 -13.07 -12.08
C THR A 110 -8.81 -11.68 -12.38
N ASN A 111 -9.70 -10.73 -12.71
CA ASN A 111 -9.36 -9.32 -12.82
C ASN A 111 -9.63 -8.55 -11.51
N LYS A 112 -9.80 -9.24 -10.39
CA LYS A 112 -10.13 -8.64 -9.10
C LYS A 112 -8.88 -8.52 -8.25
N TRP A 113 -8.79 -7.39 -7.56
CA TRP A 113 -7.73 -7.07 -6.62
C TRP A 113 -8.33 -6.78 -5.26
N ILE A 114 -7.67 -7.23 -4.21
CA ILE A 114 -8.04 -6.92 -2.84
C ILE A 114 -6.98 -5.99 -2.29
N MET A 115 -7.44 -4.90 -1.68
CA MET A 115 -6.63 -3.99 -0.88
C MET A 115 -6.94 -4.23 0.59
N PHE A 116 -5.93 -4.55 1.37
CA PHE A 116 -5.99 -4.54 2.82
C PHE A 116 -5.38 -3.24 3.35
N MET A 117 -5.93 -2.76 4.45
CA MET A 117 -5.46 -1.58 5.17
C MET A 117 -5.49 -1.88 6.66
N ASP A 118 -4.45 -1.48 7.38
CA ASP A 118 -4.41 -1.57 8.84
C ASP A 118 -5.39 -0.55 9.45
N GLU A 119 -6.46 -1.03 10.02
CA GLU A 119 -7.38 -0.23 10.84
C GLU A 119 -6.84 -0.17 12.27
N TYR A 120 -5.75 0.58 12.44
CA TYR A 120 -4.85 0.56 13.57
C TYR A 120 -5.52 0.85 14.93
N SER A 121 -6.58 1.65 14.95
CA SER A 121 -7.33 1.94 16.18
C SER A 121 -8.16 0.74 16.67
N ASN A 122 -8.52 -0.17 15.77
CA ASN A 122 -9.32 -1.37 16.07
C ASN A 122 -8.48 -2.65 16.12
N GLY A 123 -7.18 -2.57 15.80
CA GLY A 123 -6.28 -3.72 15.80
C GLY A 123 -6.68 -4.81 14.81
N THR A 124 -7.19 -4.42 13.64
CA THR A 124 -7.68 -5.32 12.60
C THR A 124 -7.38 -4.76 11.22
N PHE A 125 -7.67 -5.53 10.16
CA PHE A 125 -7.64 -5.03 8.80
C PHE A 125 -9.04 -4.70 8.29
N PHE A 126 -9.13 -3.58 7.57
CA PHE A 126 -10.21 -3.28 6.66
C PHE A 126 -9.83 -3.73 5.26
N ALA A 127 -10.78 -4.33 4.53
CA ALA A 127 -10.55 -4.80 3.17
C ALA A 127 -11.56 -4.23 2.19
N GLN A 128 -11.06 -3.87 1.02
CA GLN A 128 -11.87 -3.45 -0.12
C GLN A 128 -11.33 -4.07 -1.40
N MET A 129 -12.14 -4.11 -2.46
CA MET A 129 -11.75 -4.73 -3.72
C MET A 129 -12.06 -3.83 -4.90
N THR A 130 -11.27 -3.99 -5.95
CA THR A 130 -11.38 -3.27 -7.21
C THR A 130 -11.15 -4.19 -8.41
N SER A 131 -11.52 -3.72 -9.60
CA SER A 131 -11.16 -4.33 -10.89
C SER A 131 -10.54 -3.33 -11.88
N ASP A 132 -10.42 -2.06 -11.46
CA ASP A 132 -9.92 -0.96 -12.28
C ASP A 132 -8.92 -0.04 -11.53
N PHE A 133 -8.59 -0.35 -10.27
CA PHE A 133 -7.65 0.38 -9.41
C PHE A 133 -8.14 1.76 -8.91
N GLU A 134 -9.29 2.20 -9.35
CA GLU A 134 -9.84 3.52 -9.01
C GLU A 134 -11.16 3.41 -8.24
N ASN A 135 -12.02 2.46 -8.64
CA ASN A 135 -13.30 2.24 -8.01
C ASN A 135 -13.28 1.04 -7.09
N PHE A 136 -13.54 1.27 -5.82
CA PHE A 136 -13.49 0.24 -4.79
C PHE A 136 -14.88 -0.06 -4.22
N ARG A 137 -15.04 -1.29 -3.76
CA ARG A 137 -16.18 -1.72 -2.93
C ARG A 137 -15.68 -2.48 -1.73
N GLN A 138 -16.39 -2.41 -0.63
CA GLN A 138 -16.02 -3.13 0.57
C GLN A 138 -15.93 -4.65 0.30
N TYR A 139 -14.84 -5.26 0.74
CA TYR A 139 -14.71 -6.71 0.78
C TYR A 139 -15.19 -7.21 2.14
N ARG A 140 -16.24 -8.03 2.14
CA ARG A 140 -16.94 -8.40 3.37
C ARG A 140 -16.02 -9.11 4.36
N ARG A 141 -16.06 -8.71 5.61
CA ARG A 141 -15.29 -9.28 6.72
C ARG A 141 -15.45 -10.82 6.83
N ALA A 142 -16.63 -11.35 6.55
CA ALA A 142 -16.88 -12.80 6.56
C ALA A 142 -16.10 -13.61 5.51
N LEU A 143 -15.44 -12.94 4.55
CA LEU A 143 -14.71 -13.58 3.46
C LEU A 143 -13.20 -13.68 3.71
N TYR A 144 -12.70 -13.13 4.81
CA TYR A 144 -11.29 -13.21 5.18
C TYR A 144 -11.13 -13.30 6.69
N SER A 145 -10.01 -13.84 7.14
CA SER A 145 -9.66 -13.93 8.55
C SER A 145 -8.16 -13.70 8.71
N VAL A 146 -7.79 -12.67 9.43
CA VAL A 146 -6.40 -12.28 9.72
C VAL A 146 -6.21 -11.92 11.21
N ASP A 147 -7.27 -11.98 12.00
CA ASP A 147 -7.27 -11.52 13.40
C ASP A 147 -6.33 -12.33 14.30
N HIS A 148 -6.15 -13.61 13.98
CA HIS A 148 -5.25 -14.49 14.73
C HIS A 148 -3.77 -14.06 14.58
N LEU A 149 -3.44 -13.31 13.54
CA LEU A 149 -2.07 -12.81 13.29
C LEU A 149 -1.79 -11.52 14.08
N ARG A 150 -2.83 -10.81 14.52
CA ARG A 150 -2.72 -9.41 15.02
C ARG A 150 -1.82 -8.57 14.12
N PRO A 151 -2.06 -8.58 12.83
CA PRO A 151 -1.15 -7.97 11.86
C PRO A 151 -1.19 -6.45 11.98
N ARG A 152 -0.04 -5.87 11.71
CA ARG A 152 0.12 -4.46 11.34
C ARG A 152 0.65 -4.50 9.93
N HIS A 153 0.49 -3.56 9.13
CA HIS A 153 0.96 -3.49 7.74
C HIS A 153 1.27 -4.86 7.08
N GLY A 154 1.52 -4.92 5.79
CA GLY A 154 1.85 -6.19 5.15
C GLY A 154 2.15 -6.03 3.66
N SER A 155 2.50 -7.15 3.06
CA SER A 155 2.57 -7.29 1.60
C SER A 155 2.25 -8.74 1.23
N VAL A 156 1.85 -8.94 -0.03
CA VAL A 156 1.57 -10.27 -0.57
C VAL A 156 2.36 -10.44 -1.85
N THR A 157 3.08 -11.55 -1.95
CA THR A 157 3.77 -11.95 -3.17
C THR A 157 3.36 -13.36 -3.58
N ALA A 158 3.28 -13.59 -4.88
CA ALA A 158 3.06 -14.94 -5.41
C ALA A 158 4.34 -15.76 -5.27
N ILE A 159 4.19 -16.99 -4.82
CA ILE A 159 5.28 -17.96 -4.76
C ILE A 159 4.89 -19.24 -5.51
N SER A 160 5.88 -20.00 -5.98
CA SER A 160 5.65 -21.32 -6.56
C SER A 160 5.38 -22.36 -5.46
N MET A 161 4.86 -23.52 -5.85
CA MET A 161 4.68 -24.64 -4.91
C MET A 161 6.02 -25.11 -4.34
N ASP A 162 7.09 -25.14 -5.14
CA ASP A 162 8.42 -25.51 -4.67
C ASP A 162 8.97 -24.54 -3.62
N GLU A 163 8.68 -23.24 -3.77
CA GLU A 163 9.03 -22.23 -2.76
C GLU A 163 8.20 -22.40 -1.50
N TYR A 164 6.90 -22.68 -1.64
CA TYR A 164 6.03 -22.97 -0.52
C TYR A 164 6.51 -24.18 0.28
N GLU A 165 6.82 -25.31 -0.39
CA GLU A 165 7.33 -26.52 0.24
C GLU A 165 8.66 -26.24 0.99
N ARG A 166 9.59 -25.52 0.38
CA ARG A 166 10.85 -25.12 1.06
C ARG A 166 10.61 -24.26 2.30
N LEU A 167 9.62 -23.38 2.27
CA LEU A 167 9.26 -22.58 3.46
C LEU A 167 8.67 -23.46 4.56
N ILE A 168 7.80 -24.40 4.22
CA ILE A 168 7.24 -25.35 5.18
C ILE A 168 8.34 -26.22 5.80
N ASP A 169 9.26 -26.73 5.00
CA ASP A 169 10.38 -27.55 5.48
C ASP A 169 11.31 -26.75 6.41
N ALA A 170 11.53 -25.48 6.12
CA ALA A 170 12.44 -24.63 6.89
C ALA A 170 11.82 -24.10 8.20
N TYR A 171 10.51 -23.81 8.21
CA TYR A 171 9.84 -23.07 9.29
C TYR A 171 8.66 -23.82 9.90
N GLY A 172 8.29 -24.97 9.34
CA GLY A 172 7.08 -25.72 9.71
C GLY A 172 5.81 -25.14 9.11
N ALA A 173 4.80 -25.99 8.93
CA ALA A 173 3.47 -25.53 8.61
C ALA A 173 2.89 -24.81 9.82
N SER A 174 2.51 -23.52 9.67
CA SER A 174 1.63 -22.93 10.67
C SER A 174 0.30 -23.71 10.66
N GLU A 175 -0.13 -24.23 11.79
CA GLU A 175 -1.48 -24.80 11.92
C GLU A 175 -2.50 -23.68 11.71
N ILE A 176 -2.85 -23.42 10.45
CA ILE A 176 -4.03 -22.62 10.13
C ILE A 176 -5.20 -23.54 10.44
N PRO A 177 -6.03 -23.25 11.45
CA PRO A 177 -7.20 -24.07 11.73
C PRO A 177 -8.03 -24.16 10.45
N ALA A 178 -8.24 -25.36 9.93
CA ALA A 178 -9.14 -25.57 8.81
C ALA A 178 -10.51 -24.99 9.24
N LYS A 179 -11.07 -24.07 8.44
CA LYS A 179 -12.46 -23.67 8.65
C LYS A 179 -13.30 -24.93 8.58
N GLU A 180 -13.97 -25.28 9.69
CA GLU A 180 -15.03 -26.28 9.66
C GLU A 180 -16.00 -25.87 8.54
N LYS A 181 -16.24 -26.79 7.64
CA LYS A 181 -17.24 -26.59 6.59
C LYS A 181 -18.62 -26.76 7.24
N ASP A 182 -19.29 -25.65 7.52
CA ASP A 182 -20.73 -25.62 7.72
C ASP A 182 -21.48 -25.84 6.39
#